data_74881afe7e8f9d11bcfb5ae12b663255
#
_entry.id   74881afe7e8f9d11bcfb5ae12b663255
#
_cell.length_a   1.000
_cell.length_b   1.000
_cell.length_c   1.000
_cell.angle_alpha   90.00
_cell.angle_beta   90.00
_cell.angle_gamma   90.00
#
_symmetry.space_group_name_H-M   'P 1'
#
loop_
_entity.id
_entity.type
_entity.pdbx_description
1 polymer ?
#
loop_
_entity_poly.entity_id
_entity_poly.type
_entity_poly.pdbx_seq_one_letter_code
_entity_poly.pdbx_strand_id
1 'polypeptide(L)'
;MSLSRREFLQALAAAAAAGLPLASRPQDETFYDLPPFGNVSLLHFTDCHAQLLPMSFREPNANLGVGAGANRPPHLVGEALLRHYGFKPDSREAHAFSHIDFGRAARKYGKMGGFAHLATLVKKLRAERGASLLLDGGDTWQGSATSLWTRGQDMIDAQKLLGVEIMTGHWDFTYGAARVKEVLAKDFAGSIEFLAQNVETTDFGDPVFKPYTVRSLGGVPVAVIGQAFPYTPIAHPRRFVPDWKFGIEEGRLQRIADEVRGGNGRKAGAQVVVLLSHNGMDVDLKLASRVTGIDVILGGHTHDGVPVPVVVANAKGRTLVTNAGSHGKVLAVLDLDVKGGRIVDYRYRLLPIFANLLPADREMARLIEAKRAPYAEKLAEKVAVTEAFLYRRGNFSSTMDQLILDALMEMKGAEIAFSPGFRWGTTLLPGEAITYEQVMSQTAITYPQVVVTEMAGETIRANLEDICDNLFNPDPYYQQGGDMVRIGGMSYSCAPGARRGARIGDMRIGERPVEPRKTYKVASWAPVAEDFRDAGEPVWDLLARYLREKKIVRPRKLNVPRLIGVKGNRGLA
;
A
#
# COMPACT_ATOMS: atom_id res chain seq x y z
N MET A 1 3.73 -42.49 29.59
CA MET A 1 5.02 -42.14 30.22
C MET A 1 5.20 -40.63 30.14
N SER A 2 5.19 -39.93 31.27
CA SER A 2 5.45 -38.49 31.29
C SER A 2 6.95 -38.26 31.43
N LEU A 3 7.54 -37.56 30.45
CA LEU A 3 8.93 -37.15 30.51
C LEU A 3 9.13 -36.18 31.68
N SER A 4 10.19 -36.35 32.45
CA SER A 4 10.60 -35.36 33.44
C SER A 4 11.14 -34.12 32.77
N ARG A 5 11.11 -32.96 33.45
CA ARG A 5 11.63 -31.67 32.93
C ARG A 5 13.09 -31.80 32.46
N ARG A 6 13.89 -32.64 33.08
CA ARG A 6 15.29 -32.89 32.74
C ARG A 6 15.43 -33.69 31.44
N GLU A 7 14.62 -34.73 31.25
CA GLU A 7 14.60 -35.54 30.03
C GLU A 7 14.08 -34.75 28.85
N PHE A 8 13.10 -33.87 29.04
CA PHE A 8 12.60 -32.95 28.02
C PHE A 8 13.68 -31.94 27.56
N LEU A 9 14.45 -31.35 28.49
CA LEU A 9 15.55 -30.45 28.17
C LEU A 9 16.73 -31.18 27.50
N GLN A 10 17.01 -32.45 27.86
CA GLN A 10 18.03 -33.26 27.20
C GLN A 10 17.63 -33.64 25.77
N ALA A 11 16.35 -33.98 25.54
CA ALA A 11 15.81 -34.25 24.21
C ALA A 11 15.84 -33.01 23.30
N LEU A 12 15.52 -31.83 23.84
CA LEU A 12 15.64 -30.54 23.13
C LEU A 12 17.08 -30.22 22.77
N ALA A 13 18.04 -30.43 23.64
CA ALA A 13 19.45 -30.22 23.39
C ALA A 13 20.00 -31.17 22.31
N ALA A 14 19.58 -32.44 22.34
CA ALA A 14 19.95 -33.43 21.32
C ALA A 14 19.34 -33.14 19.95
N ALA A 15 18.09 -32.67 19.90
CA ALA A 15 17.44 -32.25 18.65
C ALA A 15 18.11 -31.01 18.03
N ALA A 16 18.51 -30.04 18.87
CA ALA A 16 19.26 -28.87 18.42
C ALA A 16 20.65 -29.23 17.88
N ALA A 17 21.34 -30.17 18.53
CA ALA A 17 22.65 -30.65 18.08
C ALA A 17 22.57 -31.49 16.79
N ALA A 18 21.41 -32.11 16.51
CA ALA A 18 21.15 -32.88 15.31
C ALA A 18 20.66 -32.02 14.11
N GLY A 19 20.57 -30.70 14.27
CA GLY A 19 20.07 -29.78 13.22
C GLY A 19 18.60 -30.00 12.85
N LEU A 20 17.84 -30.72 13.67
CA LEU A 20 16.41 -30.89 13.46
C LEU A 20 15.72 -29.54 13.70
N PRO A 21 14.77 -29.11 12.86
CA PRO A 21 14.00 -27.93 13.14
C PRO A 21 13.29 -28.11 14.48
N LEU A 22 13.69 -27.32 15.47
CA LEU A 22 12.94 -27.25 16.73
C LEU A 22 11.51 -26.86 16.37
N ALA A 23 10.54 -27.67 16.78
CA ALA A 23 9.13 -27.40 16.61
C ALA A 23 8.83 -25.95 17.01
N SER A 24 7.96 -25.29 16.23
CA SER A 24 7.49 -23.93 16.44
C SER A 24 7.36 -23.62 17.94
N ARG A 25 7.88 -22.49 18.37
CA ARG A 25 7.76 -22.05 19.77
C ARG A 25 6.27 -21.98 20.13
N PRO A 26 5.85 -22.31 21.35
CA PRO A 26 4.45 -22.24 21.76
C PRO A 26 3.75 -20.89 21.45
N GLN A 27 4.49 -19.79 21.44
CA GLN A 27 4.01 -18.46 21.02
C GLN A 27 3.67 -18.37 19.53
N ASP A 28 4.31 -19.16 18.67
CA ASP A 28 4.03 -19.16 17.23
C ASP A 28 2.75 -19.95 16.91
N GLU A 29 2.43 -20.98 17.68
CA GLU A 29 1.22 -21.80 17.49
C GLU A 29 -0.06 -21.00 17.80
N THR A 30 -0.02 -20.07 18.73
CA THR A 30 -1.17 -19.25 19.17
C THR A 30 -1.23 -17.87 18.50
N PHE A 31 -0.32 -17.55 17.61
CA PHE A 31 -0.21 -16.20 17.01
C PHE A 31 -1.51 -15.76 16.30
N TYR A 32 -2.22 -16.70 15.70
CA TYR A 32 -3.50 -16.45 15.01
C TYR A 32 -4.72 -16.92 15.81
N ASP A 33 -4.58 -17.22 17.08
CA ASP A 33 -5.71 -17.54 17.95
C ASP A 33 -6.34 -16.26 18.45
N LEU A 34 -7.38 -15.83 17.75
CA LEU A 34 -8.12 -14.61 18.03
C LEU A 34 -9.57 -14.96 18.34
N PRO A 35 -9.92 -15.13 19.65
CA PRO A 35 -11.30 -15.44 20.03
C PRO A 35 -12.27 -14.40 19.45
N PRO A 36 -13.42 -14.83 18.90
CA PRO A 36 -14.44 -13.93 18.40
C PRO A 36 -14.94 -13.01 19.51
N PHE A 37 -15.37 -11.82 19.12
CA PHE A 37 -15.91 -10.83 20.03
C PHE A 37 -17.11 -10.11 19.40
N GLY A 38 -18.11 -9.77 20.20
CA GLY A 38 -19.28 -9.03 19.72
C GLY A 38 -20.15 -9.83 18.73
N ASN A 39 -20.87 -9.11 17.89
CA ASN A 39 -21.86 -9.67 16.96
C ASN A 39 -21.68 -9.20 15.49
N VAL A 40 -20.71 -8.33 15.22
CA VAL A 40 -20.34 -7.87 13.87
C VAL A 40 -18.83 -7.95 13.70
N SER A 41 -18.34 -8.61 12.65
CA SER A 41 -16.92 -8.70 12.35
C SER A 41 -16.61 -8.15 10.97
N LEU A 42 -15.64 -7.25 10.87
CA LEU A 42 -15.13 -6.68 9.63
C LEU A 42 -13.69 -7.15 9.43
N LEU A 43 -13.46 -7.85 8.32
CA LEU A 43 -12.14 -8.26 7.85
C LEU A 43 -11.74 -7.31 6.72
N HIS A 44 -10.58 -6.68 6.81
CA HIS A 44 -10.17 -5.69 5.83
C HIS A 44 -8.70 -5.84 5.44
N PHE A 45 -8.44 -5.82 4.14
CA PHE A 45 -7.12 -5.65 3.53
C PHE A 45 -7.21 -4.60 2.43
N THR A 46 -6.06 -4.09 1.97
CA THR A 46 -5.97 -3.03 0.98
C THR A 46 -4.61 -3.03 0.30
N ASP A 47 -4.48 -2.30 -0.81
CA ASP A 47 -3.21 -1.99 -1.47
C ASP A 47 -2.36 -3.25 -1.77
N CYS A 48 -3.00 -4.31 -2.26
CA CYS A 48 -2.32 -5.58 -2.51
C CYS A 48 -1.30 -5.50 -3.64
N HIS A 49 -1.46 -4.57 -4.58
CA HIS A 49 -0.57 -4.35 -5.72
C HIS A 49 -0.15 -5.65 -6.40
N ALA A 50 -1.15 -6.49 -6.65
CA ALA A 50 -1.04 -7.77 -7.34
C ALA A 50 0.04 -8.72 -6.78
N GLN A 51 0.28 -8.71 -5.47
CA GLN A 51 1.24 -9.59 -4.80
C GLN A 51 0.58 -10.90 -4.39
N LEU A 52 0.52 -11.86 -5.34
CA LEU A 52 -0.05 -13.19 -5.09
C LEU A 52 0.85 -14.09 -4.23
N LEU A 53 2.17 -13.89 -4.28
CA LEU A 53 3.16 -14.73 -3.59
C LEU A 53 3.68 -14.07 -2.31
N PRO A 54 4.13 -14.87 -1.32
CA PRO A 54 4.82 -14.34 -0.15
C PRO A 54 6.13 -13.64 -0.54
N MET A 55 6.42 -12.52 0.12
CA MET A 55 7.57 -11.69 -0.19
C MET A 55 8.31 -11.23 1.06
N SER A 56 9.55 -10.80 0.89
CA SER A 56 10.22 -9.93 1.84
C SER A 56 9.77 -8.49 1.58
N PHE A 57 9.45 -7.76 2.64
CA PHE A 57 9.02 -6.37 2.55
C PHE A 57 9.57 -5.56 3.72
N ARG A 58 10.47 -4.63 3.41
CA ARG A 58 11.05 -3.73 4.40
C ARG A 58 10.19 -2.48 4.52
N GLU A 59 9.68 -2.23 5.70
CA GLU A 59 8.92 -1.01 6.00
C GLU A 59 9.77 0.26 5.83
N PRO A 60 9.14 1.43 5.61
CA PRO A 60 9.87 2.67 5.41
C PRO A 60 10.69 3.05 6.64
N ASN A 61 11.88 3.58 6.40
CA ASN A 61 12.69 4.23 7.44
C ASN A 61 12.31 5.71 7.64
N ALA A 62 11.53 6.28 6.73
CA ALA A 62 11.03 7.64 6.79
C ALA A 62 9.57 7.68 6.33
N ASN A 63 8.70 8.21 7.18
CA ASN A 63 7.32 8.57 6.89
C ASN A 63 7.02 9.85 7.65
N LEU A 64 7.26 10.99 7.01
CA LEU A 64 7.18 12.31 7.65
C LEU A 64 5.77 12.87 7.59
N GLY A 65 5.22 13.22 8.74
CA GLY A 65 4.06 14.09 8.85
C GLY A 65 4.44 15.54 9.07
N VAL A 66 3.55 16.44 8.70
CA VAL A 66 3.67 17.89 8.93
C VAL A 66 2.55 18.40 9.83
N GLY A 67 2.75 19.57 10.44
CA GLY A 67 1.74 20.19 11.29
C GLY A 67 1.27 19.28 12.43
N ALA A 68 -0.01 19.06 12.54
CA ALA A 68 -0.63 18.23 13.60
C ALA A 68 -0.32 16.72 13.44
N GLY A 69 0.04 16.25 12.25
CA GLY A 69 0.42 14.86 11.97
C GLY A 69 1.86 14.53 12.35
N ALA A 70 2.72 15.51 12.59
CA ALA A 70 4.14 15.28 12.88
C ALA A 70 4.35 14.40 14.12
N ASN A 71 5.12 13.32 13.96
CA ASN A 71 5.46 12.36 15.03
C ASN A 71 4.25 11.70 15.71
N ARG A 72 3.17 11.51 14.98
CA ARG A 72 1.97 10.78 15.39
C ARG A 72 1.63 9.71 14.35
N PRO A 73 0.83 8.67 14.67
CA PRO A 73 0.29 7.78 13.66
C PRO A 73 -0.44 8.56 12.56
N PRO A 74 -0.19 8.24 11.28
CA PRO A 74 0.62 7.11 10.77
C PRO A 74 2.12 7.40 10.64
N HIS A 75 2.60 8.60 10.98
CA HIS A 75 3.97 9.08 10.73
C HIS A 75 4.97 8.64 11.82
N LEU A 76 4.87 7.39 12.24
CA LEU A 76 5.81 6.75 13.15
C LEU A 76 6.57 5.64 12.42
N VAL A 77 7.89 5.61 12.57
CA VAL A 77 8.76 4.60 11.97
C VAL A 77 9.78 4.08 12.96
N GLY A 78 10.29 2.88 12.72
CA GLY A 78 11.39 2.29 13.47
C GLY A 78 11.11 2.25 14.98
N GLU A 79 12.09 2.67 15.79
CA GLU A 79 11.98 2.64 17.26
C GLU A 79 10.83 3.47 17.81
N ALA A 80 10.47 4.59 17.16
CA ALA A 80 9.34 5.41 17.60
C ALA A 80 8.03 4.67 17.46
N LEU A 81 7.84 3.92 16.37
CA LEU A 81 6.70 3.04 16.16
C LEU A 81 6.68 1.91 17.18
N LEU A 82 7.80 1.21 17.40
CA LEU A 82 7.88 0.11 18.37
C LEU A 82 7.50 0.58 19.77
N ARG A 83 8.02 1.73 20.22
CA ARG A 83 7.68 2.31 21.54
C ARG A 83 6.22 2.69 21.64
N HIS A 84 5.65 3.31 20.60
CA HIS A 84 4.26 3.78 20.61
C HIS A 84 3.27 2.62 20.75
N TYR A 85 3.49 1.52 20.04
CA TYR A 85 2.61 0.35 20.06
C TYR A 85 3.01 -0.72 21.07
N GLY A 86 4.10 -0.51 21.82
CA GLY A 86 4.58 -1.47 22.81
C GLY A 86 5.16 -2.75 22.20
N PHE A 87 5.61 -2.72 20.95
CA PHE A 87 6.22 -3.88 20.31
C PHE A 87 7.64 -4.11 20.80
N LYS A 88 7.95 -5.37 21.14
CA LYS A 88 9.29 -5.75 21.55
C LYS A 88 10.22 -5.74 20.34
N PRO A 89 11.43 -5.17 20.45
CA PRO A 89 12.48 -5.39 19.45
C PRO A 89 12.69 -6.90 19.22
N ASP A 90 13.04 -7.29 17.99
CA ASP A 90 13.22 -8.71 17.62
C ASP A 90 11.95 -9.58 17.81
N SER A 91 10.75 -8.98 17.71
CA SER A 91 9.47 -9.70 17.64
C SER A 91 8.97 -9.79 16.20
N ARG A 92 7.93 -10.62 15.96
CA ARG A 92 7.25 -10.72 14.67
C ARG A 92 6.57 -9.40 14.30
N GLU A 93 5.99 -8.70 15.28
CA GLU A 93 5.38 -7.38 15.07
C GLU A 93 6.42 -6.34 14.68
N ALA A 94 7.61 -6.36 15.33
CA ALA A 94 8.71 -5.47 14.96
C ALA A 94 9.16 -5.72 13.51
N HIS A 95 9.23 -6.98 13.07
CA HIS A 95 9.54 -7.33 11.69
C HIS A 95 8.43 -6.91 10.72
N ALA A 96 7.17 -7.08 11.10
CA ALA A 96 6.03 -6.77 10.24
C ALA A 96 5.80 -5.27 10.03
N PHE A 97 6.10 -4.43 11.04
CA PHE A 97 5.74 -3.01 11.05
C PHE A 97 6.92 -2.05 11.11
N SER A 98 8.17 -2.53 11.05
CA SER A 98 9.33 -1.65 11.08
C SER A 98 10.47 -2.13 10.16
N HIS A 99 11.41 -1.22 9.90
CA HIS A 99 12.65 -1.51 9.15
C HIS A 99 13.80 -1.98 10.05
N ILE A 100 13.61 -2.00 11.37
CA ILE A 100 14.69 -2.27 12.34
C ILE A 100 15.20 -3.70 12.18
N ASP A 101 16.52 -3.85 12.10
CA ASP A 101 17.21 -5.14 11.93
C ASP A 101 16.63 -6.04 10.84
N PHE A 102 16.07 -5.43 9.78
CA PHE A 102 15.27 -6.12 8.77
C PHE A 102 15.95 -7.39 8.22
N GLY A 103 17.25 -7.34 7.91
CA GLY A 103 17.94 -8.48 7.34
C GLY A 103 18.03 -9.69 8.26
N ARG A 104 18.22 -9.47 9.57
CA ARG A 104 18.19 -10.52 10.58
C ARG A 104 16.76 -11.03 10.80
N ALA A 105 15.82 -10.11 10.90
CA ALA A 105 14.41 -10.43 11.12
C ALA A 105 13.80 -11.19 9.93
N ALA A 106 14.08 -10.81 8.69
CA ALA A 106 13.61 -11.50 7.49
C ALA A 106 14.13 -12.96 7.41
N ARG A 107 15.39 -13.22 7.79
CA ARG A 107 15.92 -14.59 7.89
C ARG A 107 15.27 -15.40 9.02
N LYS A 108 14.94 -14.74 10.14
CA LYS A 108 14.35 -15.39 11.31
C LYS A 108 12.87 -15.67 11.16
N TYR A 109 12.11 -14.72 10.64
CA TYR A 109 10.64 -14.77 10.59
C TYR A 109 10.10 -15.11 9.21
N GLY A 110 10.93 -15.06 8.16
CA GLY A 110 10.56 -15.46 6.81
C GLY A 110 9.76 -14.40 6.05
N LYS A 111 9.17 -14.85 4.95
CA LYS A 111 8.36 -14.03 4.04
C LYS A 111 6.96 -13.80 4.59
N MET A 112 6.36 -12.69 4.19
CA MET A 112 5.02 -12.28 4.59
C MET A 112 4.08 -12.19 3.39
N GLY A 113 2.77 -12.17 3.66
CA GLY A 113 1.73 -12.05 2.65
C GLY A 113 1.54 -13.34 1.84
N GLY A 114 1.07 -13.16 0.61
CA GLY A 114 0.68 -14.23 -0.29
C GLY A 114 -0.78 -14.65 -0.11
N PHE A 115 -1.53 -14.61 -1.22
CA PHE A 115 -2.98 -14.84 -1.18
C PHE A 115 -3.37 -16.24 -0.70
N ALA A 116 -2.52 -17.26 -0.91
CA ALA A 116 -2.80 -18.60 -0.39
C ALA A 116 -2.73 -18.65 1.15
N HIS A 117 -1.83 -17.90 1.78
CA HIS A 117 -1.74 -17.80 3.24
C HIS A 117 -2.82 -16.87 3.81
N LEU A 118 -3.13 -15.77 3.12
CA LEU A 118 -4.26 -14.90 3.44
C LEU A 118 -5.58 -15.69 3.41
N ALA A 119 -5.79 -16.54 2.39
CA ALA A 119 -7.00 -17.36 2.28
C ALA A 119 -7.16 -18.31 3.47
N THR A 120 -6.08 -18.94 3.94
CA THR A 120 -6.12 -19.80 5.14
C THR A 120 -6.55 -19.00 6.37
N LEU A 121 -5.99 -17.79 6.57
CA LEU A 121 -6.37 -16.93 7.69
C LEU A 121 -7.82 -16.46 7.61
N VAL A 122 -8.26 -16.01 6.43
CA VAL A 122 -9.65 -15.58 6.21
C VAL A 122 -10.63 -16.71 6.46
N LYS A 123 -10.38 -17.92 5.93
CA LYS A 123 -11.22 -19.11 6.15
C LYS A 123 -11.30 -19.46 7.65
N LYS A 124 -10.16 -19.45 8.38
CA LYS A 124 -10.12 -19.66 9.84
C LYS A 124 -10.99 -18.64 10.59
N LEU A 125 -10.76 -17.36 10.33
CA LEU A 125 -11.47 -16.29 11.05
C LEU A 125 -12.97 -16.29 10.76
N ARG A 126 -13.38 -16.57 9.52
CA ARG A 126 -14.79 -16.67 9.14
C ARG A 126 -15.48 -17.88 9.79
N ALA A 127 -14.79 -19.02 9.89
CA ALA A 127 -15.34 -20.20 10.57
C ALA A 127 -15.58 -19.97 12.07
N GLU A 128 -14.77 -19.12 12.70
CA GLU A 128 -14.90 -18.76 14.12
C GLU A 128 -15.94 -17.67 14.37
N ARG A 129 -16.29 -16.86 13.35
CA ARG A 129 -17.18 -15.71 13.43
C ARG A 129 -18.43 -15.94 12.58
N GLY A 130 -19.56 -16.12 13.20
CA GLY A 130 -20.82 -16.42 12.50
C GLY A 130 -21.31 -15.32 11.55
N ALA A 131 -20.84 -14.09 11.70
CA ALA A 131 -21.24 -12.93 10.87
C ALA A 131 -20.04 -12.04 10.59
N SER A 132 -19.41 -12.22 9.44
CA SER A 132 -18.25 -11.44 9.03
C SER A 132 -18.40 -10.94 7.58
N LEU A 133 -17.78 -9.80 7.29
CA LEU A 133 -17.69 -9.20 5.96
C LEU A 133 -16.23 -9.01 5.60
N LEU A 134 -15.80 -9.47 4.41
CA LEU A 134 -14.45 -9.26 3.89
C LEU A 134 -14.45 -8.11 2.89
N LEU A 135 -13.68 -7.07 3.22
CA LEU A 135 -13.61 -5.83 2.46
C LEU A 135 -12.20 -5.63 1.88
N ASP A 136 -12.16 -5.17 0.63
CA ASP A 136 -10.92 -4.79 -0.07
C ASP A 136 -10.89 -3.27 -0.26
N GLY A 137 -9.90 -2.62 0.30
CA GLY A 137 -9.72 -1.16 0.23
C GLY A 137 -9.28 -0.62 -1.14
N GLY A 138 -9.07 -1.48 -2.15
CA GLY A 138 -8.59 -1.10 -3.48
C GLY A 138 -7.08 -1.19 -3.65
N ASP A 139 -6.58 -0.76 -4.80
CA ASP A 139 -5.18 -0.95 -5.23
C ASP A 139 -4.78 -2.43 -5.30
N THR A 140 -5.70 -3.27 -5.72
CA THR A 140 -5.50 -4.71 -5.71
C THR A 140 -5.03 -5.24 -7.06
N TRP A 141 -5.49 -4.66 -8.20
CA TRP A 141 -5.28 -5.27 -9.52
C TRP A 141 -3.96 -4.91 -10.19
N GLN A 142 -3.20 -3.92 -9.74
CA GLN A 142 -1.99 -3.42 -10.39
C GLN A 142 -0.75 -3.63 -9.52
N GLY A 143 0.41 -3.96 -10.12
CA GLY A 143 1.71 -3.99 -9.44
C GLY A 143 2.58 -5.22 -9.71
N SER A 144 2.14 -6.17 -10.54
CA SER A 144 2.93 -7.34 -10.96
C SER A 144 2.91 -7.56 -12.47
N ALA A 145 3.83 -8.39 -12.96
CA ALA A 145 3.88 -8.79 -14.36
C ALA A 145 2.60 -9.53 -14.78
N THR A 146 2.19 -10.53 -14.00
CA THR A 146 1.00 -11.34 -14.33
C THR A 146 -0.24 -10.47 -14.40
N SER A 147 -0.41 -9.56 -13.46
CA SER A 147 -1.55 -8.66 -13.46
C SER A 147 -1.53 -7.67 -14.63
N LEU A 148 -0.35 -7.14 -14.99
CA LEU A 148 -0.22 -6.29 -16.18
C LEU A 148 -0.63 -7.05 -17.45
N TRP A 149 -0.12 -8.29 -17.63
CA TRP A 149 -0.38 -9.10 -18.84
C TRP A 149 -1.80 -9.65 -18.90
N THR A 150 -2.44 -9.92 -17.76
CA THR A 150 -3.83 -10.39 -17.68
C THR A 150 -4.82 -9.24 -17.53
N ARG A 151 -4.37 -8.00 -17.46
CA ARG A 151 -5.19 -6.81 -17.17
C ARG A 151 -6.00 -6.97 -15.88
N GLY A 152 -5.32 -7.44 -14.82
CA GLY A 152 -5.89 -7.63 -13.49
C GLY A 152 -6.68 -8.92 -13.28
N GLN A 153 -6.85 -9.78 -14.31
CA GLN A 153 -7.71 -10.96 -14.20
C GLN A 153 -7.20 -12.00 -13.18
N ASP A 154 -5.90 -12.10 -12.98
CA ASP A 154 -5.30 -12.94 -11.95
C ASP A 154 -5.76 -12.54 -10.54
N MET A 155 -5.78 -11.24 -10.26
CA MET A 155 -6.20 -10.70 -8.96
C MET A 155 -7.72 -10.74 -8.80
N ILE A 156 -8.48 -10.44 -9.86
CA ILE A 156 -9.94 -10.54 -9.88
C ILE A 156 -10.39 -11.95 -9.51
N ASP A 157 -9.80 -12.97 -10.12
CA ASP A 157 -10.12 -14.36 -9.80
C ASP A 157 -9.69 -14.75 -8.38
N ALA A 158 -8.54 -14.23 -7.92
CA ALA A 158 -8.08 -14.45 -6.56
C ALA A 158 -8.99 -13.76 -5.50
N GLN A 159 -9.48 -12.54 -5.76
CA GLN A 159 -10.46 -11.87 -4.89
C GLN A 159 -11.77 -12.65 -4.79
N LYS A 160 -12.29 -13.15 -5.92
CA LYS A 160 -13.50 -13.99 -5.94
C LYS A 160 -13.32 -15.25 -5.12
N LEU A 161 -12.20 -15.95 -5.31
CA LEU A 161 -11.88 -17.18 -4.57
C LEU A 161 -11.65 -16.92 -3.09
N LEU A 162 -11.04 -15.77 -2.73
CA LEU A 162 -10.85 -15.34 -1.34
C LEU A 162 -12.19 -15.03 -0.65
N GLY A 163 -13.23 -14.74 -1.43
CA GLY A 163 -14.56 -14.39 -0.96
C GLY A 163 -14.65 -12.92 -0.52
N VAL A 164 -14.01 -12.01 -1.25
CA VAL A 164 -14.22 -10.56 -1.10
C VAL A 164 -15.68 -10.26 -1.43
N GLU A 165 -16.32 -9.40 -0.65
CA GLU A 165 -17.73 -9.06 -0.83
C GLU A 165 -17.93 -7.61 -1.27
N ILE A 166 -17.06 -6.70 -0.82
CA ILE A 166 -17.12 -5.27 -1.14
C ILE A 166 -15.71 -4.76 -1.40
N MET A 167 -15.55 -3.92 -2.44
CA MET A 167 -14.31 -3.18 -2.68
C MET A 167 -14.56 -1.73 -3.14
N THR A 168 -13.51 -0.92 -3.05
CA THR A 168 -13.36 0.38 -3.71
C THR A 168 -12.11 0.37 -4.58
N GLY A 169 -11.65 1.50 -5.15
CA GLY A 169 -10.50 1.43 -6.05
C GLY A 169 -9.70 2.73 -6.25
N HIS A 170 -8.54 2.54 -6.90
CA HIS A 170 -7.62 3.59 -7.36
C HIS A 170 -6.77 3.10 -8.55
N TRP A 171 -5.64 2.39 -8.32
CA TRP A 171 -4.83 1.82 -9.42
C TRP A 171 -5.56 0.73 -10.21
N ASP A 172 -6.68 0.22 -9.71
CA ASP A 172 -7.58 -0.65 -10.43
C ASP A 172 -8.12 0.03 -11.71
N PHE A 173 -8.23 1.35 -11.69
CA PHE A 173 -8.63 2.18 -12.83
C PHE A 173 -7.55 2.32 -13.92
N THR A 174 -6.32 1.90 -13.66
CA THR A 174 -5.21 1.97 -14.63
C THR A 174 -5.45 1.14 -15.90
N TYR A 175 -6.35 0.16 -15.82
CA TYR A 175 -6.75 -0.65 -16.99
C TYR A 175 -7.85 0.01 -17.85
N GLY A 176 -8.31 1.19 -17.46
CA GLY A 176 -9.27 2.02 -18.15
C GLY A 176 -10.74 1.73 -17.80
N ALA A 177 -11.57 2.76 -17.96
CA ALA A 177 -13.00 2.72 -17.62
C ALA A 177 -13.75 1.54 -18.26
N ALA A 178 -13.43 1.21 -19.51
CA ALA A 178 -14.06 0.09 -20.22
C ALA A 178 -13.77 -1.26 -19.53
N ARG A 179 -12.51 -1.49 -19.12
CA ARG A 179 -12.14 -2.72 -18.41
C ARG A 179 -12.81 -2.80 -17.04
N VAL A 180 -12.84 -1.69 -16.30
CA VAL A 180 -13.53 -1.65 -15.00
C VAL A 180 -15.01 -2.01 -15.16
N LYS A 181 -15.71 -1.38 -16.12
CA LYS A 181 -17.11 -1.69 -16.40
C LYS A 181 -17.32 -3.16 -16.80
N GLU A 182 -16.40 -3.72 -17.59
CA GLU A 182 -16.43 -5.14 -17.96
C GLU A 182 -16.34 -6.06 -16.74
N VAL A 183 -15.38 -5.82 -15.84
CA VAL A 183 -15.20 -6.59 -14.61
C VAL A 183 -16.45 -6.53 -13.73
N LEU A 184 -17.01 -5.34 -13.54
CA LEU A 184 -18.24 -5.19 -12.75
C LEU A 184 -19.41 -5.96 -13.33
N ALA A 185 -19.58 -5.94 -14.65
CA ALA A 185 -20.71 -6.58 -15.31
C ALA A 185 -20.58 -8.11 -15.43
N LYS A 186 -19.35 -8.63 -15.55
CA LYS A 186 -19.10 -10.06 -15.82
C LYS A 186 -18.51 -10.79 -14.61
N ASP A 187 -17.41 -10.28 -14.05
CA ASP A 187 -16.65 -11.01 -13.04
C ASP A 187 -17.22 -10.80 -11.64
N PHE A 188 -17.69 -9.59 -11.33
CA PHE A 188 -18.20 -9.21 -10.01
C PHE A 188 -19.70 -9.39 -9.87
N ALA A 189 -20.43 -9.56 -10.95
CA ALA A 189 -21.87 -9.73 -10.92
C ALA A 189 -22.30 -10.83 -9.94
N GLY A 190 -23.05 -10.45 -8.90
CA GLY A 190 -23.55 -11.36 -7.87
C GLY A 190 -22.51 -11.83 -6.84
N SER A 191 -21.25 -11.35 -6.89
CA SER A 191 -20.19 -11.76 -5.96
C SER A 191 -19.56 -10.61 -5.20
N ILE A 192 -19.03 -9.60 -5.88
CA ILE A 192 -18.33 -8.45 -5.26
C ILE A 192 -19.05 -7.16 -5.62
N GLU A 193 -19.38 -6.34 -4.64
CA GLU A 193 -19.89 -5.00 -4.89
C GLU A 193 -18.75 -3.98 -4.90
N PHE A 194 -18.59 -3.28 -6.02
CA PHE A 194 -17.67 -2.15 -6.12
C PHE A 194 -18.42 -0.87 -5.72
N LEU A 195 -17.92 -0.15 -4.72
CA LEU A 195 -18.55 1.04 -4.17
C LEU A 195 -17.64 2.27 -4.32
N ALA A 196 -18.21 3.38 -4.82
CA ALA A 196 -17.53 4.68 -4.82
C ALA A 196 -18.55 5.82 -4.89
N GLN A 197 -18.80 6.48 -3.77
CA GLN A 197 -19.75 7.58 -3.69
C GLN A 197 -19.25 8.88 -4.35
N ASN A 198 -17.94 8.98 -4.56
CA ASN A 198 -17.23 10.18 -5.02
C ASN A 198 -16.80 10.14 -6.49
N VAL A 199 -17.37 9.24 -7.28
CA VAL A 199 -17.08 9.15 -8.72
C VAL A 199 -18.35 9.42 -9.51
N GLU A 200 -18.30 10.46 -10.34
CA GLU A 200 -19.41 10.96 -11.15
C GLU A 200 -18.99 11.07 -12.61
N THR A 201 -19.96 11.09 -13.50
CA THR A 201 -19.73 11.45 -14.90
C THR A 201 -19.40 12.96 -15.02
N THR A 202 -18.57 13.32 -16.00
CA THR A 202 -18.16 14.72 -16.20
C THR A 202 -19.24 15.59 -16.84
N ASP A 203 -20.19 14.99 -17.55
CA ASP A 203 -21.25 15.66 -18.28
C ASP A 203 -22.45 16.03 -17.40
N PHE A 204 -23.09 15.05 -16.77
CA PHE A 204 -24.31 15.28 -15.97
C PHE A 204 -24.10 15.12 -14.45
N GLY A 205 -22.93 14.67 -14.00
CA GLY A 205 -22.68 14.40 -12.57
C GLY A 205 -23.41 13.16 -12.05
N ASP A 206 -23.77 12.24 -12.93
CA ASP A 206 -24.41 11.00 -12.54
C ASP A 206 -23.41 10.08 -11.81
N PRO A 207 -23.84 9.33 -10.77
CA PRO A 207 -22.98 8.37 -10.10
C PRO A 207 -22.50 7.27 -11.07
N VAL A 208 -21.19 7.06 -11.13
CA VAL A 208 -20.58 5.99 -11.94
C VAL A 208 -20.71 4.64 -11.25
N PHE A 209 -20.64 4.62 -9.95
CA PHE A 209 -20.70 3.43 -9.09
C PHE A 209 -21.80 3.58 -8.04
N LYS A 210 -22.21 2.44 -7.49
CA LYS A 210 -23.08 2.39 -6.32
C LYS A 210 -22.39 3.10 -5.15
N PRO A 211 -23.03 4.06 -4.47
CA PRO A 211 -22.39 4.81 -3.41
C PRO A 211 -22.20 4.02 -2.10
N TYR A 212 -23.15 3.15 -1.78
CA TYR A 212 -23.15 2.33 -0.57
C TYR A 212 -23.98 1.05 -0.74
N THR A 213 -23.82 0.14 0.22
CA THR A 213 -24.67 -1.03 0.39
C THR A 213 -24.97 -1.25 1.87
N VAL A 214 -26.06 -1.98 2.17
CA VAL A 214 -26.41 -2.37 3.54
C VAL A 214 -26.43 -3.90 3.62
N ARG A 215 -25.76 -4.43 4.65
CA ARG A 215 -25.68 -5.86 4.95
C ARG A 215 -26.21 -6.13 6.34
N SER A 216 -26.88 -7.27 6.54
CA SER A 216 -27.24 -7.73 7.88
C SER A 216 -26.13 -8.66 8.40
N LEU A 217 -25.42 -8.27 9.42
CA LEU A 217 -24.37 -9.06 10.07
C LEU A 217 -24.82 -9.36 11.50
N GLY A 218 -25.04 -10.64 11.84
CA GLY A 218 -25.52 -11.04 13.18
C GLY A 218 -26.83 -10.34 13.59
N GLY A 219 -27.71 -10.05 12.64
CA GLY A 219 -28.95 -9.30 12.86
C GLY A 219 -28.77 -7.77 12.93
N VAL A 220 -27.56 -7.26 12.79
CA VAL A 220 -27.23 -5.82 12.82
C VAL A 220 -27.16 -5.28 11.38
N PRO A 221 -27.96 -4.25 11.01
CA PRO A 221 -27.82 -3.56 9.74
C PRO A 221 -26.53 -2.73 9.71
N VAL A 222 -25.59 -3.11 8.85
CA VAL A 222 -24.30 -2.47 8.61
C VAL A 222 -24.31 -1.82 7.24
N ALA A 223 -24.17 -0.50 7.15
CA ALA A 223 -23.98 0.22 5.90
C ALA A 223 -22.48 0.33 5.61
N VAL A 224 -22.08 0.03 4.38
CA VAL A 224 -20.73 0.28 3.87
C VAL A 224 -20.83 1.30 2.75
N ILE A 225 -20.19 2.45 2.93
CA ILE A 225 -20.08 3.52 1.93
C ILE A 225 -18.70 3.38 1.27
N GLY A 226 -18.61 3.47 -0.06
CA GLY A 226 -17.33 3.42 -0.77
C GLY A 226 -16.79 4.82 -1.06
N GLN A 227 -15.46 4.96 -0.97
CA GLN A 227 -14.74 6.18 -1.31
C GLN A 227 -13.49 5.82 -2.11
N ALA A 228 -13.52 6.01 -3.43
CA ALA A 228 -12.37 5.82 -4.30
C ALA A 228 -11.36 6.95 -4.13
N PHE A 229 -10.11 6.72 -4.58
CA PHE A 229 -9.05 7.72 -4.50
C PHE A 229 -9.45 9.03 -5.22
N PRO A 230 -9.48 10.15 -4.51
CA PRO A 230 -10.06 11.39 -5.04
C PRO A 230 -9.21 12.06 -6.12
N TYR A 231 -7.91 11.75 -6.20
CA TYR A 231 -6.96 12.34 -7.15
C TYR A 231 -6.58 11.41 -8.30
N THR A 232 -7.38 10.38 -8.59
CA THR A 232 -7.17 9.44 -9.69
C THR A 232 -6.83 10.13 -11.04
N PRO A 233 -7.50 11.22 -11.47
CA PRO A 233 -7.17 11.90 -12.72
C PRO A 233 -5.81 12.61 -12.77
N ILE A 234 -5.13 12.73 -11.63
CA ILE A 234 -3.78 13.31 -11.53
C ILE A 234 -2.72 12.20 -11.47
N ALA A 235 -3.05 11.10 -10.78
CA ALA A 235 -2.16 9.95 -10.63
C ALA A 235 -2.03 9.12 -11.91
N HIS A 236 -3.05 9.16 -12.78
CA HIS A 236 -3.13 8.39 -14.03
C HIS A 236 -3.21 9.28 -15.25
N PRO A 237 -2.75 8.83 -16.44
CA PRO A 237 -3.10 9.46 -17.71
C PRO A 237 -4.62 9.62 -17.84
N ARG A 238 -5.06 10.84 -18.19
CA ARG A 238 -6.49 11.20 -18.26
C ARG A 238 -7.32 10.26 -19.14
N ARG A 239 -6.72 9.71 -20.19
CA ARG A 239 -7.36 8.77 -21.13
C ARG A 239 -7.89 7.48 -20.50
N PHE A 240 -7.45 7.10 -19.29
CA PHE A 240 -7.96 5.89 -18.65
C PHE A 240 -9.38 6.05 -18.15
N VAL A 241 -9.72 7.24 -17.66
CA VAL A 241 -11.03 7.57 -17.11
C VAL A 241 -11.48 8.96 -17.56
N PRO A 242 -11.57 9.22 -18.90
CA PRO A 242 -11.75 10.56 -19.46
C PRO A 242 -13.05 11.22 -19.00
N ASP A 243 -14.09 10.41 -18.83
CA ASP A 243 -15.46 10.86 -18.56
C ASP A 243 -15.81 10.79 -17.07
N TRP A 244 -14.82 10.52 -16.20
CA TRP A 244 -15.05 10.41 -14.76
C TRP A 244 -14.41 11.56 -13.98
N LYS A 245 -15.17 12.08 -13.02
CA LYS A 245 -14.76 13.08 -12.06
C LYS A 245 -14.68 12.44 -10.67
N PHE A 246 -13.64 12.81 -9.93
CA PHE A 246 -13.36 12.32 -8.57
C PHE A 246 -13.21 13.51 -7.62
N GLY A 247 -13.44 13.31 -6.33
CA GLY A 247 -13.24 14.38 -5.35
C GLY A 247 -13.43 13.94 -3.90
N ILE A 248 -13.21 14.89 -2.99
CA ILE A 248 -13.53 14.79 -1.57
C ILE A 248 -14.74 15.69 -1.33
N GLU A 249 -15.91 15.09 -1.18
CA GLU A 249 -17.20 15.79 -1.08
C GLU A 249 -17.83 15.58 0.29
N GLU A 250 -17.37 16.33 1.33
CA GLU A 250 -17.89 16.22 2.70
C GLU A 250 -19.40 16.30 2.77
N GLY A 251 -20.01 17.26 2.05
CA GLY A 251 -21.45 17.48 2.07
C GLY A 251 -22.25 16.31 1.46
N ARG A 252 -21.72 15.68 0.42
CA ARG A 252 -22.33 14.48 -0.18
C ARG A 252 -22.21 13.28 0.76
N LEU A 253 -21.01 13.06 1.31
CA LEU A 253 -20.76 11.98 2.25
C LEU A 253 -21.64 12.13 3.49
N GLN A 254 -21.83 13.36 4.03
CA GLN A 254 -22.71 13.62 5.14
C GLN A 254 -24.17 13.27 4.82
N ARG A 255 -24.67 13.66 3.63
CA ARG A 255 -26.04 13.28 3.21
C ARG A 255 -26.23 11.77 3.12
N ILE A 256 -25.24 11.04 2.59
CA ILE A 256 -25.29 9.57 2.52
C ILE A 256 -25.25 8.96 3.92
N ALA A 257 -24.38 9.44 4.81
CA ALA A 257 -24.33 8.99 6.19
C ALA A 257 -25.66 9.20 6.93
N ASP A 258 -26.29 10.36 6.75
CA ASP A 258 -27.60 10.65 7.32
C ASP A 258 -28.71 9.79 6.69
N GLU A 259 -28.66 9.53 5.38
CA GLU A 259 -29.62 8.69 4.67
C GLU A 259 -29.58 7.24 5.18
N VAL A 260 -28.39 6.64 5.26
CA VAL A 260 -28.25 5.23 5.70
C VAL A 260 -28.60 5.04 7.18
N ARG A 261 -28.47 6.09 7.99
CA ARG A 261 -28.93 6.10 9.41
C ARG A 261 -30.45 6.20 9.56
N GLY A 262 -31.20 6.41 8.49
CA GLY A 262 -32.65 6.58 8.52
C GLY A 262 -33.10 8.03 8.65
N GLY A 263 -32.25 9.00 8.33
CA GLY A 263 -32.62 10.40 8.16
C GLY A 263 -33.66 10.58 7.05
N ASN A 264 -34.56 11.58 7.20
CA ASN A 264 -35.64 11.90 6.25
C ASN A 264 -36.73 10.83 6.07
N GLY A 265 -37.02 10.01 7.09
CA GLY A 265 -38.14 9.06 7.09
C GLY A 265 -37.93 7.82 6.21
N ARG A 266 -36.72 7.54 5.71
CA ARG A 266 -36.37 6.31 4.98
C ARG A 266 -36.02 5.17 5.93
N LYS A 267 -36.42 3.94 5.58
CA LYS A 267 -36.35 2.74 6.43
C LYS A 267 -34.94 2.10 6.58
N ALA A 268 -33.88 2.73 6.13
CA ALA A 268 -32.54 2.14 6.18
C ALA A 268 -31.84 2.46 7.51
N GLY A 269 -32.35 2.00 8.63
CA GLY A 269 -31.77 2.23 9.94
C GLY A 269 -30.47 1.47 10.19
N ALA A 270 -29.39 1.80 9.48
CA ALA A 270 -28.08 1.21 9.72
C ALA A 270 -27.63 1.54 11.16
N GLN A 271 -27.28 0.49 11.90
CA GLN A 271 -26.77 0.59 13.26
C GLN A 271 -25.26 0.83 13.29
N VAL A 272 -24.56 0.34 12.26
CA VAL A 272 -23.13 0.59 12.04
C VAL A 272 -22.96 1.17 10.64
N VAL A 273 -22.17 2.25 10.53
CA VAL A 273 -21.80 2.88 9.26
C VAL A 273 -20.29 2.84 9.09
N VAL A 274 -19.86 2.19 8.04
CA VAL A 274 -18.45 2.00 7.65
C VAL A 274 -18.18 2.80 6.40
N LEU A 275 -17.10 3.58 6.37
CA LEU A 275 -16.52 4.13 5.15
C LEU A 275 -15.35 3.25 4.73
N LEU A 276 -15.46 2.56 3.59
CA LEU A 276 -14.37 1.87 2.94
C LEU A 276 -13.65 2.88 2.05
N SER A 277 -12.47 3.34 2.48
CA SER A 277 -11.82 4.54 1.96
C SER A 277 -10.47 4.24 1.31
N HIS A 278 -10.25 4.84 0.15
CA HIS A 278 -8.93 4.89 -0.48
C HIS A 278 -8.32 6.32 -0.51
N ASN A 279 -8.66 7.17 0.45
CA ASN A 279 -8.20 8.56 0.49
C ASN A 279 -6.74 8.71 0.96
N GLY A 280 -6.27 7.81 1.81
CA GLY A 280 -5.07 7.95 2.62
C GLY A 280 -5.35 8.40 4.06
N MET A 281 -4.45 7.99 4.99
CA MET A 281 -4.72 8.08 6.43
C MET A 281 -4.92 9.51 6.93
N ASP A 282 -4.12 10.48 6.51
CA ASP A 282 -4.26 11.89 6.95
C ASP A 282 -5.56 12.52 6.47
N VAL A 283 -5.97 12.21 5.23
CA VAL A 283 -7.24 12.63 4.65
C VAL A 283 -8.40 12.05 5.45
N ASP A 284 -8.33 10.77 5.77
CA ASP A 284 -9.37 10.06 6.53
C ASP A 284 -9.48 10.58 7.97
N LEU A 285 -8.36 10.92 8.63
CA LEU A 285 -8.37 11.56 9.95
C LEU A 285 -9.07 12.92 9.92
N LYS A 286 -8.78 13.74 8.90
CA LYS A 286 -9.47 15.02 8.72
C LYS A 286 -10.96 14.80 8.43
N LEU A 287 -11.29 13.89 7.51
CA LEU A 287 -12.68 13.59 7.13
C LEU A 287 -13.50 13.10 8.33
N ALA A 288 -12.93 12.22 9.16
CA ALA A 288 -13.56 11.72 10.39
C ALA A 288 -13.91 12.85 11.39
N SER A 289 -13.10 13.91 11.43
CA SER A 289 -13.37 15.08 12.29
C SER A 289 -14.46 16.00 11.75
N ARG A 290 -14.77 15.90 10.44
CA ARG A 290 -15.69 16.83 9.74
C ARG A 290 -17.06 16.21 9.48
N VAL A 291 -17.11 14.92 9.14
CA VAL A 291 -18.35 14.20 8.82
C VAL A 291 -18.81 13.40 10.03
N THR A 292 -20.11 13.45 10.32
CA THR A 292 -20.71 12.76 11.46
C THR A 292 -21.53 11.55 11.03
N GLY A 293 -21.81 10.63 11.95
CA GLY A 293 -22.62 9.45 11.66
C GLY A 293 -21.86 8.28 11.02
N ILE A 294 -20.55 8.40 10.82
CA ILE A 294 -19.67 7.31 10.42
C ILE A 294 -18.99 6.76 11.67
N ASP A 295 -19.11 5.44 11.92
CA ASP A 295 -18.52 4.79 13.10
C ASP A 295 -17.07 4.37 12.85
N VAL A 296 -16.79 3.89 11.62
CA VAL A 296 -15.50 3.30 11.25
C VAL A 296 -15.07 3.78 9.86
N ILE A 297 -13.81 4.15 9.70
CA ILE A 297 -13.15 4.32 8.41
C ILE A 297 -12.10 3.22 8.28
N LEU A 298 -12.26 2.38 7.25
CA LEU A 298 -11.29 1.38 6.83
C LEU A 298 -10.49 1.98 5.67
N GLY A 299 -9.28 2.46 5.95
CA GLY A 299 -8.47 3.25 5.03
C GLY A 299 -7.45 2.44 4.23
N GLY A 300 -7.00 3.01 3.12
CA GLY A 300 -5.97 2.49 2.21
C GLY A 300 -5.07 3.61 1.68
N HIS A 301 -4.44 3.40 0.49
CA HIS A 301 -3.64 4.33 -0.29
C HIS A 301 -2.26 4.68 0.29
N THR A 302 -2.16 5.05 1.56
CA THR A 302 -0.86 5.46 2.16
C THR A 302 0.00 4.28 2.59
N HIS A 303 -0.53 3.04 2.49
CA HIS A 303 0.16 1.80 2.85
C HIS A 303 0.59 1.73 4.33
N ASP A 304 -0.07 2.50 5.19
CA ASP A 304 0.27 2.55 6.60
C ASP A 304 -0.28 1.33 7.34
N GLY A 305 0.58 0.58 7.99
CA GLY A 305 0.15 -0.44 8.96
C GLY A 305 -0.19 0.24 10.29
N VAL A 306 -1.49 0.36 10.64
CA VAL A 306 -1.95 1.01 11.87
C VAL A 306 -2.45 -0.05 12.85
N PRO A 307 -1.60 -0.54 13.79
CA PRO A 307 -1.91 -1.64 14.69
C PRO A 307 -3.03 -1.34 15.70
N VAL A 308 -3.32 -0.08 15.96
CA VAL A 308 -4.39 0.37 16.87
C VAL A 308 -5.17 1.49 16.18
N PRO A 309 -6.51 1.44 16.12
CA PRO A 309 -7.31 2.49 15.51
C PRO A 309 -7.05 3.86 16.12
N VAL A 310 -6.99 4.89 15.30
CA VAL A 310 -7.00 6.28 15.77
C VAL A 310 -8.45 6.69 15.99
N VAL A 311 -8.78 7.09 17.22
CA VAL A 311 -10.12 7.54 17.57
C VAL A 311 -10.22 9.03 17.33
N VAL A 312 -11.07 9.44 16.40
CA VAL A 312 -11.26 10.85 16.03
C VAL A 312 -12.61 11.33 16.55
N ALA A 313 -12.59 12.39 17.37
CA ALA A 313 -13.80 13.06 17.84
C ALA A 313 -14.36 13.99 16.75
N ASN A 314 -15.69 14.05 16.63
CA ASN A 314 -16.42 14.97 15.77
C ASN A 314 -17.63 15.58 16.50
N ALA A 315 -18.42 16.39 15.81
CA ALA A 315 -19.50 17.16 16.43
C ALA A 315 -20.63 16.30 17.08
N LYS A 316 -20.78 15.02 16.67
CA LYS A 316 -21.85 14.14 17.16
C LYS A 316 -21.36 12.83 17.78
N GLY A 317 -20.05 12.65 17.93
CA GLY A 317 -19.50 11.43 18.49
C GLY A 317 -18.03 11.20 18.14
N ARG A 318 -17.70 9.96 17.78
CA ARG A 318 -16.34 9.56 17.43
C ARG A 318 -16.35 8.57 16.26
N THR A 319 -15.27 8.57 15.49
CA THR A 319 -15.02 7.63 14.39
C THR A 319 -13.71 6.89 14.64
N LEU A 320 -13.70 5.58 14.46
CA LEU A 320 -12.50 4.76 14.45
C LEU A 320 -11.86 4.82 13.07
N VAL A 321 -10.61 5.25 12.97
CA VAL A 321 -9.87 5.31 11.70
C VAL A 321 -8.74 4.31 11.72
N THR A 322 -8.68 3.43 10.71
CA THR A 322 -7.66 2.37 10.57
C THR A 322 -7.03 2.40 9.18
N ASN A 323 -5.89 1.74 9.02
CA ASN A 323 -5.31 1.45 7.72
C ASN A 323 -4.62 0.08 7.77
N ALA A 324 -4.90 -0.78 6.77
CA ALA A 324 -4.47 -2.17 6.76
C ALA A 324 -3.18 -2.42 5.96
N GLY A 325 -2.27 -1.45 5.95
CA GLY A 325 -0.96 -1.60 5.32
C GLY A 325 -1.04 -1.83 3.82
N SER A 326 -0.31 -2.83 3.31
CA SER A 326 -0.27 -3.10 1.86
C SER A 326 0.24 -4.50 1.52
N HIS A 327 0.25 -4.85 0.22
CA HIS A 327 0.85 -6.06 -0.37
C HIS A 327 0.24 -7.38 0.15
N GLY A 328 -0.96 -7.34 0.72
CA GLY A 328 -1.58 -8.53 1.31
C GLY A 328 -0.79 -9.13 2.48
N LYS A 329 0.13 -8.37 3.10
CA LYS A 329 0.98 -8.85 4.21
C LYS A 329 0.33 -8.73 5.58
N VAL A 330 -0.80 -8.05 5.67
CA VAL A 330 -1.58 -7.90 6.90
C VAL A 330 -3.08 -8.00 6.61
N LEU A 331 -3.83 -8.44 7.61
CA LEU A 331 -5.30 -8.46 7.62
C LEU A 331 -5.79 -7.74 8.87
N ALA A 332 -6.58 -6.71 8.72
CA ALA A 332 -7.29 -6.06 9.82
C ALA A 332 -8.52 -6.87 10.19
N VAL A 333 -8.69 -7.12 11.49
CA VAL A 333 -9.87 -7.76 12.09
C VAL A 333 -10.46 -6.77 13.07
N LEU A 334 -11.67 -6.31 12.81
CA LEU A 334 -12.43 -5.44 13.69
C LEU A 334 -13.73 -6.13 14.11
N ASP A 335 -13.77 -6.57 15.34
CA ASP A 335 -14.94 -7.16 15.96
C ASP A 335 -15.67 -6.10 16.78
N LEU A 336 -16.98 -5.93 16.57
CA LEU A 336 -17.83 -4.91 17.20
C LEU A 336 -18.90 -5.57 18.06
N ASP A 337 -19.11 -5.07 19.29
CA ASP A 337 -20.26 -5.38 20.13
C ASP A 337 -21.32 -4.29 19.94
N VAL A 338 -22.40 -4.63 19.22
CA VAL A 338 -23.47 -3.68 18.88
C VAL A 338 -24.71 -4.02 19.68
N LYS A 339 -25.17 -3.06 20.50
CA LYS A 339 -26.37 -3.16 21.34
C LYS A 339 -27.17 -1.89 21.27
N GLY A 340 -28.50 -2.01 21.18
CA GLY A 340 -29.39 -0.85 21.13
C GLY A 340 -29.07 0.14 20.00
N GLY A 341 -28.62 -0.35 18.85
CA GLY A 341 -28.27 0.48 17.70
C GLY A 341 -26.94 1.22 17.79
N ARG A 342 -26.05 0.86 18.71
CA ARG A 342 -24.76 1.51 18.96
C ARG A 342 -23.65 0.51 19.17
N ILE A 343 -22.44 0.86 18.76
CA ILE A 343 -21.22 0.14 19.14
C ILE A 343 -20.94 0.47 20.61
N VAL A 344 -21.05 -0.53 21.48
CA VAL A 344 -20.78 -0.39 22.91
C VAL A 344 -19.34 -0.72 23.25
N ASP A 345 -18.71 -1.65 22.49
CA ASP A 345 -17.30 -1.99 22.63
C ASP A 345 -16.75 -2.57 21.31
N TYR A 346 -15.43 -2.63 21.16
CA TYR A 346 -14.79 -3.21 19.98
C TYR A 346 -13.44 -3.85 20.31
N ARG A 347 -13.04 -4.80 19.48
CA ARG A 347 -11.66 -5.33 19.45
C ARG A 347 -11.09 -5.18 18.05
N TYR A 348 -9.86 -4.72 17.98
CA TYR A 348 -9.13 -4.56 16.73
C TYR A 348 -7.79 -5.28 16.79
N ARG A 349 -7.45 -5.94 15.70
CA ARG A 349 -6.14 -6.53 15.47
C ARG A 349 -5.72 -6.34 14.02
N LEU A 350 -4.51 -5.87 13.80
CA LEU A 350 -3.86 -5.89 12.50
C LEU A 350 -2.91 -7.09 12.48
N LEU A 351 -3.33 -8.19 11.85
CA LEU A 351 -2.63 -9.47 11.86
C LEU A 351 -1.62 -9.56 10.73
N PRO A 352 -0.31 -9.62 11.01
CA PRO A 352 0.69 -9.92 9.99
C PRO A 352 0.54 -11.36 9.48
N ILE A 353 0.65 -11.55 8.16
CA ILE A 353 0.52 -12.84 7.50
C ILE A 353 1.92 -13.40 7.27
N PHE A 354 2.35 -14.35 8.11
CA PHE A 354 3.63 -15.03 7.99
C PHE A 354 3.46 -16.35 7.24
N ALA A 355 4.12 -16.48 6.09
CA ALA A 355 4.01 -17.66 5.23
C ALA A 355 4.53 -18.95 5.89
N ASN A 356 5.39 -18.85 6.90
CA ASN A 356 5.90 -20.00 7.65
C ASN A 356 5.04 -20.38 8.87
N LEU A 357 3.99 -19.62 9.19
CA LEU A 357 3.04 -19.94 10.26
C LEU A 357 1.67 -20.39 9.74
N LEU A 358 1.28 -19.93 8.56
CA LEU A 358 0.01 -20.26 7.94
C LEU A 358 0.28 -21.23 6.78
N PRO A 359 -0.34 -22.41 6.72
CA PRO A 359 -0.27 -23.26 5.54
C PRO A 359 -0.91 -22.55 4.35
N ALA A 360 -0.39 -22.79 3.14
CA ALA A 360 -1.00 -22.28 1.92
C ALA A 360 -2.35 -22.99 1.67
N ASP A 361 -3.40 -22.23 1.42
CA ASP A 361 -4.68 -22.76 0.96
C ASP A 361 -4.51 -23.42 -0.42
N ARG A 362 -4.91 -24.68 -0.52
CA ARG A 362 -4.64 -25.51 -1.69
C ARG A 362 -5.34 -25.00 -2.96
N GLU A 363 -6.55 -24.51 -2.82
CA GLU A 363 -7.34 -24.03 -3.95
C GLU A 363 -6.77 -22.72 -4.48
N MET A 364 -6.47 -21.77 -3.60
CA MET A 364 -5.82 -20.52 -3.95
C MET A 364 -4.41 -20.76 -4.53
N ALA A 365 -3.64 -21.69 -3.99
CA ALA A 365 -2.32 -22.03 -4.52
C ALA A 365 -2.40 -22.56 -5.96
N ARG A 366 -3.37 -23.43 -6.26
CA ARG A 366 -3.61 -23.94 -7.64
C ARG A 366 -4.02 -22.82 -8.59
N LEU A 367 -4.88 -21.90 -8.15
CA LEU A 367 -5.26 -20.74 -8.96
C LEU A 367 -4.04 -19.90 -9.30
N ILE A 368 -3.23 -19.57 -8.31
CA ILE A 368 -2.00 -18.77 -8.49
C ILE A 368 -1.05 -19.46 -9.46
N GLU A 369 -0.81 -20.76 -9.29
CA GLU A 369 0.04 -21.55 -10.18
C GLU A 369 -0.49 -21.52 -11.62
N ALA A 370 -1.78 -21.77 -11.83
CA ALA A 370 -2.42 -21.74 -13.14
C ALA A 370 -2.32 -20.36 -13.83
N LYS A 371 -2.52 -19.26 -13.08
CA LYS A 371 -2.37 -17.89 -13.60
C LYS A 371 -0.94 -17.55 -13.99
N ARG A 372 0.04 -18.11 -13.31
CA ARG A 372 1.47 -17.81 -13.52
C ARG A 372 2.15 -18.75 -14.52
N ALA A 373 1.61 -19.96 -14.70
CA ALA A 373 2.20 -21.00 -15.56
C ALA A 373 2.54 -20.51 -16.99
N PRO A 374 1.70 -19.75 -17.71
CA PRO A 374 2.04 -19.26 -19.05
C PRO A 374 3.27 -18.35 -19.12
N TYR A 375 3.67 -17.78 -17.99
CA TYR A 375 4.74 -16.79 -17.88
C TYR A 375 5.93 -17.28 -17.05
N ALA A 376 5.89 -18.53 -16.56
CA ALA A 376 6.82 -19.04 -15.55
C ALA A 376 8.28 -18.93 -15.99
N GLU A 377 8.62 -19.29 -17.22
CA GLU A 377 9.97 -19.21 -17.76
C GLU A 377 10.50 -17.77 -17.77
N LYS A 378 9.69 -16.83 -18.31
CA LYS A 378 10.06 -15.42 -18.37
C LYS A 378 10.21 -14.79 -16.98
N LEU A 379 9.30 -15.12 -16.05
CA LEU A 379 9.33 -14.63 -14.69
C LEU A 379 10.58 -15.11 -13.94
N ALA A 380 11.02 -16.36 -14.19
CA ALA A 380 12.16 -16.98 -13.53
C ALA A 380 13.52 -16.55 -14.12
N GLU A 381 13.55 -15.84 -15.25
CA GLU A 381 14.79 -15.38 -15.90
C GLU A 381 15.63 -14.55 -14.94
N LYS A 382 16.84 -15.02 -14.60
CA LYS A 382 17.79 -14.28 -13.77
C LYS A 382 18.51 -13.22 -14.60
N VAL A 383 18.42 -11.96 -14.17
CA VAL A 383 19.05 -10.83 -14.88
C VAL A 383 20.29 -10.32 -14.16
N ALA A 384 20.37 -10.45 -12.82
CA ALA A 384 21.55 -10.06 -12.03
C ALA A 384 21.51 -10.71 -10.62
N VAL A 385 22.50 -10.40 -9.79
CA VAL A 385 22.53 -10.68 -8.36
C VAL A 385 22.74 -9.37 -7.62
N THR A 386 22.04 -9.16 -6.49
CA THR A 386 22.28 -7.99 -5.65
C THR A 386 23.22 -8.30 -4.48
N GLU A 387 24.19 -7.42 -4.21
CA GLU A 387 25.03 -7.46 -3.01
C GLU A 387 24.49 -6.58 -1.85
N ALA A 388 23.38 -5.86 -2.08
CA ALA A 388 22.78 -4.99 -1.10
C ALA A 388 21.28 -5.27 -0.95
N PHE A 389 20.65 -4.75 0.09
CA PHE A 389 19.19 -4.69 0.15
C PHE A 389 18.65 -3.83 -0.97
N LEU A 390 17.70 -4.37 -1.75
CA LEU A 390 16.92 -3.58 -2.69
C LEU A 390 15.49 -3.45 -2.14
N TYR A 391 15.09 -2.25 -1.81
CA TYR A 391 13.77 -1.92 -1.27
C TYR A 391 13.28 -0.59 -1.84
N ARG A 392 11.99 -0.33 -1.76
CA ARG A 392 11.39 0.86 -2.36
C ARG A 392 10.83 1.87 -1.37
N ARG A 393 10.32 1.45 -0.25
CA ARG A 393 9.60 2.31 0.69
C ARG A 393 10.49 3.33 1.42
N GLY A 394 10.00 4.58 1.51
CA GLY A 394 10.62 5.71 2.21
C GLY A 394 10.36 7.03 1.48
N ASN A 395 10.12 8.14 2.19
CA ASN A 395 9.65 9.39 1.58
C ASN A 395 10.55 9.97 0.47
N PHE A 396 11.88 9.80 0.54
CA PHE A 396 12.79 10.53 -0.35
C PHE A 396 13.64 9.66 -1.26
N SER A 397 14.00 8.46 -0.84
CA SER A 397 14.87 7.58 -1.61
C SER A 397 14.75 6.14 -1.17
N SER A 398 15.18 5.24 -2.03
CA SER A 398 15.31 3.81 -1.78
C SER A 398 16.43 3.23 -2.61
N THR A 399 16.92 2.05 -2.22
CA THR A 399 18.00 1.40 -2.97
C THR A 399 17.55 0.86 -4.33
N MET A 400 16.29 0.44 -4.46
CA MET A 400 15.75 0.01 -5.74
C MET A 400 15.55 1.21 -6.69
N ASP A 401 15.01 2.32 -6.20
CA ASP A 401 14.89 3.52 -7.03
C ASP A 401 16.26 4.07 -7.42
N GLN A 402 17.26 4.03 -6.52
CA GLN A 402 18.62 4.41 -6.89
C GLN A 402 19.17 3.57 -8.04
N LEU A 403 18.88 2.26 -8.05
CA LEU A 403 19.28 1.37 -9.14
C LEU A 403 18.57 1.73 -10.47
N ILE A 404 17.28 2.08 -10.40
CA ILE A 404 16.52 2.55 -11.58
C ILE A 404 17.10 3.88 -12.09
N LEU A 405 17.41 4.81 -11.19
CA LEU A 405 18.02 6.11 -11.54
C LEU A 405 19.40 5.94 -12.19
N ASP A 406 20.24 5.05 -11.64
CA ASP A 406 21.56 4.74 -12.19
C ASP A 406 21.42 4.15 -13.60
N ALA A 407 20.45 3.26 -13.82
CA ALA A 407 20.15 2.69 -15.14
C ALA A 407 19.67 3.76 -16.13
N LEU A 408 18.74 4.63 -15.72
CA LEU A 408 18.25 5.74 -16.57
C LEU A 408 19.38 6.69 -16.99
N MET A 409 20.22 7.10 -16.04
CA MET A 409 21.33 8.01 -16.31
C MET A 409 22.34 7.40 -17.26
N GLU A 410 22.77 6.15 -17.00
CA GLU A 410 23.81 5.48 -17.80
C GLU A 410 23.29 5.15 -19.20
N MET A 411 22.10 4.52 -19.30
CA MET A 411 21.56 4.03 -20.58
C MET A 411 21.04 5.15 -21.49
N LYS A 412 20.67 6.31 -20.93
CA LYS A 412 20.17 7.47 -21.69
C LYS A 412 21.17 8.63 -21.77
N GLY A 413 22.32 8.53 -21.11
CA GLY A 413 23.32 9.61 -21.06
C GLY A 413 22.71 10.91 -20.52
N ALA A 414 21.89 10.81 -19.45
CA ALA A 414 21.20 11.95 -18.86
C ALA A 414 22.01 12.54 -17.70
N GLU A 415 21.92 13.87 -17.51
CA GLU A 415 22.56 14.57 -16.39
C GLU A 415 21.77 14.36 -15.10
N ILE A 416 20.43 14.27 -15.23
CA ILE A 416 19.48 14.08 -14.13
C ILE A 416 18.53 12.94 -14.49
N ALA A 417 18.16 12.15 -13.51
CA ALA A 417 17.11 11.15 -13.67
C ALA A 417 16.00 11.33 -12.62
N PHE A 418 14.76 11.08 -13.03
CA PHE A 418 13.60 11.04 -12.14
C PHE A 418 12.95 9.65 -12.16
N SER A 419 12.63 9.13 -10.97
CA SER A 419 11.80 7.94 -10.79
C SER A 419 10.58 8.31 -9.95
N PRO A 420 9.35 7.97 -10.36
CA PRO A 420 8.15 8.30 -9.58
C PRO A 420 8.19 7.74 -8.16
N GLY A 421 7.62 8.45 -7.22
CA GLY A 421 7.50 8.06 -5.82
C GLY A 421 6.45 6.98 -5.57
N PHE A 422 6.43 5.92 -6.38
CA PHE A 422 5.50 4.79 -6.19
C PHE A 422 5.84 4.01 -4.92
N ARG A 423 4.80 3.47 -4.25
CA ARG A 423 4.93 2.78 -2.96
C ARG A 423 4.89 1.27 -3.06
N TRP A 424 4.54 0.70 -4.22
CA TRP A 424 4.58 -0.75 -4.41
C TRP A 424 6.00 -1.26 -4.68
N GLY A 425 6.16 -2.57 -4.65
CA GLY A 425 7.43 -3.25 -4.87
C GLY A 425 7.83 -4.09 -3.67
N THR A 426 8.61 -5.11 -3.93
CA THR A 426 9.09 -6.06 -2.92
C THR A 426 10.51 -5.73 -2.48
N THR A 427 11.03 -6.42 -1.47
CA THR A 427 12.41 -6.28 -1.01
C THR A 427 13.23 -7.50 -1.39
N LEU A 428 14.46 -7.29 -1.88
CA LEU A 428 15.46 -8.32 -2.09
C LEU A 428 16.57 -8.23 -1.04
N LEU A 429 17.00 -9.38 -0.54
CA LEU A 429 18.09 -9.49 0.41
C LEU A 429 19.43 -9.58 -0.31
N PRO A 430 20.56 -9.19 0.32
CA PRO A 430 21.89 -9.38 -0.22
C PRO A 430 22.16 -10.84 -0.57
N GLY A 431 22.71 -11.08 -1.77
CA GLY A 431 22.97 -12.41 -2.33
C GLY A 431 21.80 -13.01 -3.13
N GLU A 432 20.62 -12.40 -3.12
CA GLU A 432 19.48 -12.88 -3.92
C GLU A 432 19.65 -12.57 -5.41
N ALA A 433 19.17 -13.49 -6.23
CA ALA A 433 19.05 -13.26 -7.66
C ALA A 433 17.94 -12.25 -7.94
N ILE A 434 18.21 -11.27 -8.79
CA ILE A 434 17.19 -10.41 -9.37
C ILE A 434 16.65 -11.14 -10.59
N THR A 435 15.40 -11.56 -10.54
CA THR A 435 14.73 -12.16 -11.70
C THR A 435 13.92 -11.11 -12.46
N TYR A 436 13.46 -11.46 -13.67
CA TYR A 436 12.58 -10.58 -14.44
C TYR A 436 11.29 -10.27 -13.65
N GLU A 437 10.80 -11.21 -12.84
CA GLU A 437 9.67 -10.97 -11.94
C GLU A 437 9.95 -9.85 -10.93
N GLN A 438 11.14 -9.83 -10.30
CA GLN A 438 11.49 -8.76 -9.37
C GLN A 438 11.65 -7.40 -10.08
N VAL A 439 12.13 -7.38 -11.31
CA VAL A 439 12.14 -6.15 -12.14
C VAL A 439 10.71 -5.65 -12.35
N MET A 440 9.82 -6.54 -12.79
CA MET A 440 8.41 -6.21 -13.03
C MET A 440 7.67 -5.82 -11.75
N SER A 441 7.93 -6.47 -10.62
CA SER A 441 7.31 -6.10 -9.32
C SER A 441 7.64 -4.66 -8.89
N GLN A 442 8.67 -4.05 -9.46
CA GLN A 442 9.07 -2.67 -9.18
C GLN A 442 8.56 -1.68 -10.23
N THR A 443 8.24 -2.16 -11.44
CA THR A 443 8.08 -1.30 -12.61
C THR A 443 6.81 -1.58 -13.42
N ALA A 444 6.05 -2.64 -13.11
CA ALA A 444 4.85 -3.01 -13.85
C ALA A 444 3.75 -1.94 -13.71
N ILE A 445 3.59 -1.15 -14.76
CA ILE A 445 2.61 -0.08 -14.89
C ILE A 445 2.09 -0.02 -16.33
N THR A 446 0.91 0.52 -16.55
CA THR A 446 0.26 0.56 -17.87
C THR A 446 0.76 1.70 -18.78
N TYR A 447 1.65 2.56 -18.27
CA TYR A 447 2.31 3.64 -19.01
C TYR A 447 3.82 3.70 -18.66
N PRO A 448 4.59 2.67 -19.06
CA PRO A 448 5.95 2.42 -18.57
C PRO A 448 7.05 3.17 -19.32
N GLN A 449 6.71 4.05 -20.24
CA GLN A 449 7.66 4.65 -21.19
C GLN A 449 8.79 5.38 -20.47
N VAL A 450 10.01 5.15 -20.92
CA VAL A 450 11.18 5.95 -20.57
C VAL A 450 11.27 7.11 -21.54
N VAL A 451 11.29 8.32 -20.99
CA VAL A 451 11.37 9.57 -21.79
C VAL A 451 12.61 10.36 -21.41
N VAL A 452 13.15 11.08 -22.38
CA VAL A 452 14.25 12.04 -22.19
C VAL A 452 13.79 13.40 -22.67
N THR A 453 13.91 14.39 -21.79
CA THR A 453 13.48 15.76 -22.08
C THR A 453 14.57 16.76 -21.69
N GLU A 454 14.58 17.89 -22.37
CA GLU A 454 15.34 19.08 -21.98
C GLU A 454 14.49 19.89 -21.00
N MET A 455 15.00 20.16 -19.80
CA MET A 455 14.22 20.82 -18.75
C MET A 455 15.02 21.96 -18.11
N ALA A 456 14.45 23.15 -18.05
CA ALA A 456 15.08 24.29 -17.37
C ALA A 456 15.18 24.07 -15.85
N GLY A 457 16.21 24.60 -15.20
CA GLY A 457 16.40 24.44 -13.76
C GLY A 457 15.24 24.97 -12.92
N GLU A 458 14.59 26.05 -13.35
CA GLU A 458 13.38 26.58 -12.70
C GLU A 458 12.19 25.64 -12.81
N THR A 459 12.03 24.96 -13.96
CA THR A 459 10.99 23.92 -14.16
C THR A 459 11.24 22.71 -13.27
N ILE A 460 12.50 22.27 -13.16
CA ILE A 460 12.88 21.19 -12.23
C ILE A 460 12.49 21.56 -10.80
N ARG A 461 12.81 22.78 -10.36
CA ARG A 461 12.45 23.26 -9.01
C ARG A 461 10.93 23.32 -8.82
N ALA A 462 10.19 23.85 -9.80
CA ALA A 462 8.73 23.95 -9.73
C ALA A 462 8.07 22.57 -9.60
N ASN A 463 8.52 21.59 -10.37
CA ASN A 463 8.04 20.21 -10.28
C ASN A 463 8.31 19.59 -8.89
N LEU A 464 9.50 19.82 -8.33
CA LEU A 464 9.83 19.32 -7.00
C LEU A 464 9.00 19.98 -5.90
N GLU A 465 8.74 21.29 -6.01
CA GLU A 465 7.87 22.03 -5.09
C GLU A 465 6.43 21.51 -5.14
N ASP A 466 5.92 21.21 -6.31
CA ASP A 466 4.57 20.69 -6.51
C ASP A 466 4.42 19.28 -5.92
N ILE A 467 5.35 18.39 -6.23
CA ILE A 467 5.36 17.04 -5.66
C ILE A 467 5.55 17.08 -4.14
N CYS A 468 6.40 17.97 -3.64
CA CYS A 468 6.59 18.17 -2.20
C CYS A 468 5.30 18.66 -1.52
N ASP A 469 4.49 19.47 -2.21
CA ASP A 469 3.19 19.92 -1.71
C ASP A 469 2.18 18.78 -1.60
N ASN A 470 2.22 17.81 -2.52
CA ASN A 470 1.37 16.62 -2.47
C ASN A 470 1.61 15.75 -1.22
N LEU A 471 2.80 15.84 -0.60
CA LEU A 471 3.12 15.09 0.61
C LEU A 471 2.98 15.93 1.87
N PHE A 472 3.35 17.21 1.79
CA PHE A 472 3.58 18.06 2.96
C PHE A 472 2.70 19.31 2.98
N ASN A 473 1.56 19.28 2.29
CA ASN A 473 0.57 20.34 2.44
C ASN A 473 0.03 20.30 3.88
N PRO A 474 -0.06 21.45 4.58
CA PRO A 474 -0.61 21.49 5.94
C PRO A 474 -2.09 21.11 6.01
N ASP A 475 -2.82 21.22 4.91
CA ASP A 475 -4.19 20.71 4.78
C ASP A 475 -4.17 19.30 4.13
N PRO A 476 -4.55 18.23 4.88
CA PRO A 476 -4.57 16.87 4.36
C PRO A 476 -5.38 16.69 3.08
N TYR A 477 -6.41 17.49 2.83
CA TYR A 477 -7.20 17.39 1.60
C TYR A 477 -6.45 17.80 0.33
N TYR A 478 -5.26 18.34 0.45
CA TYR A 478 -4.34 18.59 -0.67
C TYR A 478 -3.16 17.62 -0.71
N GLN A 479 -3.11 16.66 0.22
CA GLN A 479 -2.10 15.60 0.21
C GLN A 479 -2.56 14.46 -0.70
N GLN A 480 -2.07 14.47 -1.93
CA GLN A 480 -2.41 13.46 -2.93
C GLN A 480 -1.71 12.11 -2.70
N GLY A 481 -0.80 12.04 -1.72
CA GLY A 481 -0.06 10.83 -1.38
C GLY A 481 1.11 10.55 -2.34
N GLY A 482 1.55 9.29 -2.38
CA GLY A 482 2.82 8.94 -3.00
C GLY A 482 4.01 9.26 -2.10
N ASP A 483 5.22 9.03 -2.60
CA ASP A 483 6.47 9.51 -2.01
C ASP A 483 7.06 10.62 -2.90
N MET A 484 8.09 11.33 -2.44
CA MET A 484 8.82 12.27 -3.30
C MET A 484 9.35 11.56 -4.54
N VAL A 485 9.34 12.25 -5.68
CA VAL A 485 10.08 11.79 -6.86
C VAL A 485 11.53 11.54 -6.46
N ARG A 486 12.05 10.38 -6.89
CA ARG A 486 13.45 10.01 -6.64
C ARG A 486 14.32 10.70 -7.68
N ILE A 487 15.47 11.19 -7.27
CA ILE A 487 16.35 12.00 -8.12
C ILE A 487 17.72 11.36 -8.21
N GLY A 488 18.21 11.16 -9.43
CA GLY A 488 19.61 10.82 -9.73
C GLY A 488 20.34 12.01 -10.32
N GLY A 489 21.66 12.11 -10.07
CA GLY A 489 22.54 13.11 -10.68
C GLY A 489 22.49 14.52 -10.08
N MET A 490 21.48 14.85 -9.27
CA MET A 490 21.29 16.16 -8.67
C MET A 490 21.04 16.04 -7.16
N SER A 491 21.74 16.79 -6.35
CA SER A 491 21.46 16.97 -4.92
C SER A 491 20.60 18.23 -4.67
N TYR A 492 19.85 18.22 -3.56
CA TYR A 492 19.01 19.36 -3.16
C TYR A 492 18.74 19.36 -1.65
N SER A 493 18.19 20.45 -1.14
CA SER A 493 17.64 20.51 0.22
C SER A 493 16.11 20.55 0.18
N CYS A 494 15.48 19.98 1.21
CA CYS A 494 14.03 19.97 1.37
C CYS A 494 13.65 20.40 2.79
N ALA A 495 12.73 21.36 2.90
CA ALA A 495 12.13 21.83 4.13
C ALA A 495 10.62 21.48 4.15
N PRO A 496 10.20 20.25 4.55
CA PRO A 496 8.81 19.81 4.45
C PRO A 496 7.80 20.74 5.13
N GLY A 497 8.16 21.31 6.28
CA GLY A 497 7.31 22.26 7.03
C GLY A 497 7.26 23.69 6.49
N ALA A 498 8.00 24.03 5.43
CA ALA A 498 7.95 25.36 4.82
C ALA A 498 6.70 25.52 3.94
N ARG A 499 6.37 26.76 3.59
CA ARG A 499 5.29 27.05 2.63
C ARG A 499 5.68 26.57 1.23
N ARG A 500 4.70 26.25 0.38
CA ARG A 500 4.91 25.93 -1.04
C ARG A 500 5.73 27.03 -1.72
N GLY A 501 6.68 26.66 -2.56
CA GLY A 501 7.63 27.54 -3.24
C GLY A 501 8.89 27.87 -2.42
N ALA A 502 8.95 27.45 -1.14
CA ALA A 502 10.11 27.62 -0.27
C ALA A 502 10.61 26.31 0.37
N ARG A 503 10.13 25.16 -0.12
CA ARG A 503 10.53 23.84 0.39
C ARG A 503 11.80 23.32 -0.26
N ILE A 504 12.01 23.62 -1.53
CA ILE A 504 13.13 23.10 -2.32
C ILE A 504 14.21 24.17 -2.50
N GLY A 505 15.46 23.82 -2.15
CA GLY A 505 16.61 24.72 -2.27
C GLY A 505 17.91 23.98 -2.53
N ASP A 506 18.99 24.72 -2.67
CA ASP A 506 20.37 24.24 -2.83
C ASP A 506 20.53 23.09 -3.83
N MET A 507 19.92 23.25 -5.01
CA MET A 507 19.97 22.27 -6.10
C MET A 507 21.35 22.33 -6.76
N ARG A 508 22.04 21.16 -6.88
CA ARG A 508 23.40 21.06 -7.44
C ARG A 508 23.58 19.81 -8.28
N ILE A 509 24.36 19.93 -9.35
CA ILE A 509 24.92 18.82 -10.11
C ILE A 509 26.43 18.79 -9.83
N GLY A 510 26.88 17.80 -9.05
CA GLY A 510 28.21 17.83 -8.43
C GLY A 510 28.33 19.09 -7.55
N GLU A 511 29.40 19.87 -7.73
CA GLU A 511 29.62 21.11 -6.99
C GLU A 511 28.94 22.34 -7.63
N ARG A 512 28.38 22.24 -8.83
CA ARG A 512 27.80 23.36 -9.57
C ARG A 512 26.33 23.57 -9.20
N PRO A 513 25.93 24.80 -8.85
CA PRO A 513 24.52 25.12 -8.67
C PRO A 513 23.72 24.89 -9.96
N VAL A 514 22.48 24.43 -9.82
CA VAL A 514 21.51 24.38 -10.93
C VAL A 514 21.08 25.81 -11.26
N GLU A 515 21.32 26.22 -12.50
CA GLU A 515 20.99 27.56 -13.00
C GLU A 515 19.53 27.59 -13.49
N PRO A 516 18.70 28.55 -13.05
CA PRO A 516 17.26 28.55 -13.36
C PRO A 516 16.92 28.46 -14.85
N ARG A 517 17.65 29.19 -15.69
CA ARG A 517 17.38 29.29 -17.14
C ARG A 517 18.16 28.30 -18.00
N LYS A 518 19.11 27.58 -17.44
CA LYS A 518 19.87 26.57 -18.16
C LYS A 518 19.03 25.31 -18.29
N THR A 519 19.05 24.68 -19.45
CA THR A 519 18.44 23.39 -19.69
C THR A 519 19.38 22.24 -19.33
N TYR A 520 18.79 21.18 -18.84
CA TYR A 520 19.46 19.95 -18.43
C TYR A 520 18.78 18.76 -19.09
N LYS A 521 19.56 17.78 -19.52
CA LYS A 521 19.02 16.53 -20.06
C LYS A 521 18.50 15.66 -18.93
N VAL A 522 17.19 15.45 -18.87
CA VAL A 522 16.49 14.72 -17.82
C VAL A 522 15.90 13.43 -18.39
N ALA A 523 16.25 12.26 -17.81
CA ALA A 523 15.60 11.00 -18.10
C ALA A 523 14.55 10.69 -17.02
N SER A 524 13.37 10.22 -17.42
CA SER A 524 12.32 9.80 -16.49
C SER A 524 11.53 8.62 -17.06
N TRP A 525 10.60 8.09 -16.27
CA TRP A 525 9.70 7.02 -16.70
C TRP A 525 8.30 7.20 -16.12
N ALA A 526 7.32 6.48 -16.67
CA ALA A 526 5.91 6.55 -16.33
C ALA A 526 5.32 7.97 -16.45
N PRO A 527 5.43 8.61 -17.64
CA PRO A 527 4.88 9.93 -17.86
C PRO A 527 3.35 9.88 -17.89
N VAL A 528 2.70 10.77 -17.12
CA VAL A 528 1.23 10.91 -17.15
C VAL A 528 0.74 11.78 -18.31
N ALA A 529 1.63 12.60 -18.88
CA ALA A 529 1.31 13.48 -20.01
C ALA A 529 1.06 12.68 -21.30
N GLU A 530 0.02 13.06 -22.04
CA GLU A 530 -0.43 12.35 -23.26
C GLU A 530 0.59 12.40 -24.40
N ASP A 531 1.41 13.47 -24.48
CA ASP A 531 2.46 13.62 -25.50
C ASP A 531 3.50 12.49 -25.49
N PHE A 532 3.64 11.79 -24.38
CA PHE A 532 4.59 10.69 -24.21
C PHE A 532 3.95 9.29 -24.28
N ARG A 533 2.70 9.19 -24.70
CA ARG A 533 1.93 7.93 -24.71
C ARG A 533 2.66 6.77 -25.38
N ASP A 534 3.24 7.02 -26.55
CA ASP A 534 3.90 6.02 -27.39
C ASP A 534 5.42 6.27 -27.51
N ALA A 535 5.98 7.12 -26.65
CA ALA A 535 7.38 7.52 -26.71
C ALA A 535 8.25 6.63 -25.82
N GLY A 536 9.35 6.10 -26.41
CA GLY A 536 10.38 5.38 -25.68
C GLY A 536 10.06 3.91 -25.40
N GLU A 537 11.03 3.23 -24.80
CA GLU A 537 10.94 1.83 -24.39
C GLU A 537 10.35 1.71 -22.99
N PRO A 538 9.76 0.56 -22.63
CA PRO A 538 9.35 0.30 -21.26
C PRO A 538 10.52 0.30 -20.28
N VAL A 539 10.34 0.87 -19.09
CA VAL A 539 11.39 0.97 -18.06
C VAL A 539 11.91 -0.39 -17.61
N TRP A 540 11.07 -1.42 -17.58
CA TRP A 540 11.50 -2.78 -17.23
C TRP A 540 12.45 -3.39 -18.25
N ASP A 541 12.33 -3.09 -19.54
CA ASP A 541 13.25 -3.59 -20.57
C ASP A 541 14.60 -2.87 -20.47
N LEU A 542 14.60 -1.55 -20.26
CA LEU A 542 15.81 -0.78 -20.01
C LEU A 542 16.53 -1.30 -18.74
N LEU A 543 15.79 -1.47 -17.64
CA LEU A 543 16.37 -1.93 -16.38
C LEU A 543 16.89 -3.36 -16.49
N ALA A 544 16.15 -4.27 -17.11
CA ALA A 544 16.61 -5.66 -17.32
C ALA A 544 17.87 -5.73 -18.17
N ARG A 545 17.99 -4.91 -19.23
CA ARG A 545 19.20 -4.81 -20.05
C ARG A 545 20.39 -4.30 -19.23
N TYR A 546 20.22 -3.21 -18.50
CA TYR A 546 21.23 -2.67 -17.59
C TYR A 546 21.72 -3.73 -16.58
N LEU A 547 20.79 -4.46 -15.97
CA LEU A 547 21.10 -5.49 -14.98
C LEU A 547 21.89 -6.66 -15.59
N ARG A 548 21.53 -7.13 -16.81
CA ARG A 548 22.26 -8.19 -17.51
C ARG A 548 23.71 -7.78 -17.84
N GLU A 549 23.93 -6.51 -18.18
CA GLU A 549 25.27 -5.96 -18.42
C GLU A 549 26.09 -5.91 -17.13
N LYS A 550 25.49 -5.49 -16.01
CA LYS A 550 26.18 -5.38 -14.72
C LYS A 550 26.39 -6.73 -14.03
N LYS A 551 25.50 -7.70 -14.20
CA LYS A 551 25.51 -9.06 -13.60
C LYS A 551 25.44 -9.08 -12.07
N ILE A 552 26.23 -8.24 -11.39
CA ILE A 552 26.25 -8.04 -9.94
C ILE A 552 26.01 -6.54 -9.70
N VAL A 553 25.05 -6.22 -8.84
CA VAL A 553 24.69 -4.83 -8.58
C VAL A 553 24.79 -4.50 -7.10
N ARG A 554 25.30 -3.31 -6.86
CA ARG A 554 25.23 -2.62 -5.59
C ARG A 554 24.82 -1.18 -5.91
N PRO A 555 23.65 -0.70 -5.45
CA PRO A 555 23.27 0.68 -5.66
C PRO A 555 24.35 1.64 -5.16
N ARG A 556 24.53 2.74 -5.86
CA ARG A 556 25.39 3.83 -5.42
C ARG A 556 24.89 4.39 -4.09
N LYS A 557 25.64 5.31 -3.48
CA LYS A 557 25.16 6.06 -2.30
C LYS A 557 23.80 6.67 -2.62
N LEU A 558 22.82 6.42 -1.75
CA LEU A 558 21.47 6.97 -1.91
C LEU A 558 21.51 8.49 -2.01
N ASN A 559 20.82 9.02 -3.01
CA ASN A 559 20.63 10.46 -3.15
C ASN A 559 19.45 10.92 -2.28
N VAL A 560 19.73 11.22 -1.03
CA VAL A 560 18.76 11.74 -0.05
C VAL A 560 18.89 13.25 0.00
N PRO A 561 17.80 14.03 -0.04
CA PRO A 561 17.90 15.47 0.14
C PRO A 561 18.39 15.83 1.55
N ARG A 562 19.08 16.96 1.66
CA ARG A 562 19.39 17.56 2.96
C ARG A 562 18.11 18.12 3.57
N LEU A 563 17.60 17.48 4.62
CA LEU A 563 16.34 17.87 5.27
C LEU A 563 16.55 19.05 6.21
N ILE A 564 15.66 20.04 6.14
CA ILE A 564 15.69 21.27 6.96
C ILE A 564 14.46 21.26 7.87
N GLY A 565 14.67 21.50 9.17
CA GLY A 565 13.59 21.61 10.15
C GLY A 565 12.95 20.28 10.57
N VAL A 566 13.45 19.14 10.10
CA VAL A 566 12.99 17.81 10.52
C VAL A 566 13.72 17.37 11.77
N LYS A 567 12.97 17.01 12.83
CA LYS A 567 13.50 16.52 14.10
C LYS A 567 12.89 15.17 14.46
N GLY A 568 13.65 14.35 15.16
CA GLY A 568 13.14 13.12 15.80
C GLY A 568 13.00 11.89 14.91
N ASN A 569 13.29 11.97 13.59
CA ASN A 569 13.25 10.82 12.69
C ASN A 569 14.65 10.28 12.43
N ARG A 570 15.07 9.28 13.22
CA ARG A 570 16.41 8.66 13.12
C ARG A 570 16.63 7.84 11.85
N GLY A 571 15.57 7.45 11.15
CA GLY A 571 15.67 6.72 9.89
C GLY A 571 16.21 7.57 8.72
N LEU A 572 16.41 8.86 8.94
CA LEU A 572 16.98 9.81 7.97
C LEU A 572 18.45 10.17 8.28
N ALA A 573 19.02 9.59 9.31
CA ALA A 573 20.42 9.81 9.69
C ALA A 573 21.38 8.91 8.90
#